data_a399fa2564b35ce6e1721b0dcce3afa4
#
_entry.id   a399fa2564b35ce6e1721b0dcce3afa4
#
_cell.length_a   1.000
_cell.length_b   1.000
_cell.length_c   1.000
_cell.angle_alpha   90.00
_cell.angle_beta   90.00
_cell.angle_gamma   90.00
#
_symmetry.space_group_name_H-M   'P 1'
#
loop_
_entity.id
_entity.type
_entity.pdbx_description
1 polymer ?
#
loop_
_entity_poly.entity_id
_entity_poly.type
_entity_poly.pdbx_seq_one_letter_code
_entity_poly.pdbx_strand_id
1 'polypeptide(L)'
;MGIFDRIQAKAMPNDDYDDVADYDEYDEKADGYYESDAVTPIRPVDQAPEVARIVTVWVSTFRDAADFALEFRNGLPVVLNLSDAADDERKRIVDFAYGLTFGLEGSFNAISDDVFLLTPKSVKIDSYGTEATRVFN
;
A
#
# COMPACT_ATOMS: atom_id res chain seq x y z
N MET A 1 6.25 5.65 39.01
CA MET A 1 7.03 6.79 38.58
C MET A 1 8.25 6.46 37.77
N GLY A 2 8.98 5.49 38.08
CA GLY A 2 10.27 5.25 37.46
C GLY A 2 10.32 5.03 35.95
N ILE A 3 9.28 4.49 35.35
CA ILE A 3 9.31 4.13 33.92
C ILE A 3 9.20 5.37 33.05
N PHE A 4 8.32 6.29 33.37
CA PHE A 4 8.15 7.51 32.59
C PHE A 4 9.35 8.45 32.72
N ASP A 5 9.93 8.53 33.89
CA ASP A 5 11.13 9.35 34.09
C ASP A 5 12.32 8.81 33.31
N ARG A 6 12.44 7.50 33.24
CA ARG A 6 13.48 6.87 32.43
C ARG A 6 13.32 7.09 30.96
N ILE A 7 12.07 7.07 30.49
CA ILE A 7 11.78 7.29 29.08
C ILE A 7 12.07 8.73 28.69
N GLN A 8 11.70 9.67 29.53
CA GLN A 8 11.99 11.08 29.28
C GLN A 8 13.48 11.36 29.29
N ALA A 9 14.20 10.77 30.22
CA ALA A 9 15.65 10.96 30.28
C ALA A 9 16.37 10.40 29.06
N LYS A 10 15.84 9.31 28.48
CA LYS A 10 16.39 8.75 27.25
C LYS A 10 15.90 9.45 26.00
N ALA A 11 14.69 10.01 26.05
CA ALA A 11 14.07 10.60 24.88
C ALA A 11 14.56 12.01 24.59
N MET A 12 15.24 12.64 25.53
CA MET A 12 15.71 14.02 25.38
C MET A 12 17.19 14.14 25.72
N PRO A 13 18.07 13.52 24.97
CA PRO A 13 19.46 13.87 25.08
C PRO A 13 19.63 15.26 24.48
N ASN A 14 20.13 16.17 25.26
CA ASN A 14 20.38 17.54 24.83
C ASN A 14 21.42 17.63 23.72
N ASP A 15 22.13 16.55 23.53
CA ASP A 15 23.21 16.48 22.56
C ASP A 15 22.73 16.44 21.13
N ASP A 16 21.44 16.13 20.90
CA ASP A 16 20.91 16.05 19.56
C ASP A 16 20.87 17.40 18.85
N TYR A 17 20.81 18.48 19.63
CA TYR A 17 20.80 19.82 19.05
C TYR A 17 22.15 20.25 18.52
N ASP A 18 23.22 19.75 19.08
CA ASP A 18 24.54 20.03 18.58
C ASP A 18 24.81 19.39 17.24
N ASP A 19 24.19 18.23 16.99
CA ASP A 19 24.30 17.54 15.71
C ASP A 19 23.62 18.31 14.59
N VAL A 20 22.56 19.06 14.91
CA VAL A 20 21.85 19.87 13.90
C VAL A 20 22.76 21.00 13.38
N ALA A 21 23.62 21.55 14.23
CA ALA A 21 24.57 22.57 13.80
C ALA A 21 25.57 22.03 12.79
N ASP A 22 25.93 20.76 12.91
CA ASP A 22 26.86 20.13 11.97
C ASP A 22 26.21 19.93 10.60
N TYR A 23 24.90 19.73 10.56
CA TYR A 23 24.19 19.60 9.29
C TYR A 23 24.20 20.90 8.48
N ASP A 24 24.18 22.02 9.14
CA ASP A 24 24.25 23.31 8.47
C ASP A 24 25.59 23.50 7.74
N GLU A 25 26.66 22.99 8.30
CA GLU A 25 27.96 23.01 7.63
C GLU A 25 27.98 22.15 6.37
N TYR A 26 27.31 21.01 6.42
CA TYR A 26 27.21 20.14 5.25
C TYR A 26 26.41 20.79 4.13
N ASP A 27 25.39 21.55 4.48
CA ASP A 27 24.56 22.21 3.49
C ASP A 27 25.34 23.29 2.73
N GLU A 28 26.20 24.03 3.41
CA GLU A 28 27.05 25.02 2.75
C GLU A 28 28.02 24.38 1.75
N LYS A 29 28.54 23.23 2.11
CA LYS A 29 29.43 22.50 1.22
C LYS A 29 28.68 21.86 0.06
N ALA A 30 27.45 21.47 0.32
CA ALA A 30 26.60 20.87 -0.69
C ALA A 30 26.18 21.89 -1.75
N ASP A 31 25.97 23.13 -1.35
CA ASP A 31 25.61 24.20 -2.28
C ASP A 31 26.74 24.47 -3.29
N GLY A 32 27.95 24.38 -2.86
CA GLY A 32 29.09 24.51 -3.77
C GLY A 32 29.22 23.36 -4.74
N TYR A 33 28.67 22.20 -4.39
CA TYR A 33 28.71 21.05 -5.26
C TYR A 33 27.63 21.09 -6.32
N TYR A 34 26.51 21.72 -6.01
CA TYR A 34 25.40 21.77 -6.94
C TYR A 34 25.54 22.82 -8.02
N GLU A 35 26.46 23.76 -7.85
CA GLU A 35 26.75 24.71 -8.89
C GLU A 35 27.56 24.13 -10.04
N SER A 36 28.18 23.01 -9.82
CA SER A 36 28.87 22.36 -10.92
C SER A 36 27.84 21.53 -11.71
N ASP A 37 27.20 22.14 -12.55
CA ASP A 37 26.91 21.62 -13.77
C ASP A 37 26.21 20.48 -14.09
N ALA A 38 26.10 19.67 -13.32
CA ALA A 38 25.40 18.44 -13.64
C ALA A 38 24.07 18.45 -12.97
N VAL A 39 23.30 19.45 -13.22
CA VAL A 39 21.89 19.27 -13.07
C VAL A 39 21.51 18.27 -14.15
N THR A 40 21.75 17.03 -13.85
CA THR A 40 21.06 15.98 -14.58
C THR A 40 19.60 16.32 -14.43
N PRO A 41 18.92 16.66 -15.49
CA PRO A 41 17.49 16.87 -15.39
C PRO A 41 16.98 15.59 -14.77
N ILE A 42 16.34 15.73 -13.62
CA ILE A 42 15.57 14.63 -13.07
C ILE A 42 14.60 14.30 -14.17
N ARG A 43 14.94 13.33 -14.98
CA ARG A 43 13.97 12.76 -15.89
C ARG A 43 12.84 12.34 -14.99
N PRO A 44 11.62 12.85 -15.24
CA PRO A 44 10.51 12.16 -14.68
C PRO A 44 10.71 10.73 -15.15
N VAL A 45 10.97 9.87 -14.24
CA VAL A 45 10.93 8.45 -14.50
C VAL A 45 9.59 8.29 -15.13
N ASP A 46 9.61 7.96 -16.41
CA ASP A 46 8.41 7.62 -17.11
C ASP A 46 7.84 6.47 -16.31
N GLN A 47 7.03 6.85 -15.35
CA GLN A 47 6.29 5.86 -14.59
C GLN A 47 5.22 5.39 -15.54
N ALA A 48 5.64 4.53 -16.45
CA ALA A 48 4.71 3.67 -17.13
C ALA A 48 3.81 3.12 -16.04
N PRO A 49 2.50 3.18 -16.22
CA PRO A 49 1.59 2.64 -15.23
C PRO A 49 2.04 1.22 -14.97
N GLU A 50 2.52 1.03 -13.77
CA GLU A 50 3.08 -0.22 -13.33
C GLU A 50 2.03 -1.32 -13.25
N VAL A 51 0.86 -1.13 -13.82
CA VAL A 51 -0.16 -2.16 -13.88
C VAL A 51 0.10 -3.06 -15.07
N ALA A 52 1.29 -3.62 -15.08
CA ALA A 52 1.59 -4.67 -16.02
C ALA A 52 1.21 -6.06 -15.47
N ARG A 53 0.68 -6.12 -14.23
CA ARG A 53 0.45 -7.40 -13.57
C ARG A 53 -0.82 -7.35 -12.73
N ILE A 54 -1.70 -8.29 -12.99
CA ILE A 54 -2.89 -8.56 -12.20
C ILE A 54 -2.74 -9.97 -11.65
N VAL A 55 -2.96 -10.13 -10.37
CA VAL A 55 -2.82 -11.42 -9.72
C VAL A 55 -4.19 -12.07 -9.61
N THR A 56 -4.30 -13.31 -10.06
CA THR A 56 -5.52 -14.11 -9.88
C THR A 56 -5.21 -15.21 -8.88
N VAL A 57 -6.02 -15.30 -7.84
CA VAL A 57 -5.84 -16.30 -6.78
C VAL A 57 -7.10 -17.07 -6.53
N TRP A 58 -6.97 -18.37 -6.28
CA TRP A 58 -8.03 -19.23 -5.79
C TRP A 58 -7.75 -19.51 -4.33
N VAL A 59 -8.67 -19.13 -3.48
CA VAL A 59 -8.51 -19.26 -2.02
C VAL A 59 -9.65 -20.07 -1.47
N SER A 60 -9.32 -21.18 -0.83
CA SER A 60 -10.31 -22.08 -0.24
C SER A 60 -10.42 -21.93 1.27
N THR A 61 -9.38 -21.44 1.94
CA THR A 61 -9.38 -21.28 3.39
C THR A 61 -8.87 -19.91 3.78
N PHE A 62 -9.35 -19.42 4.90
CA PHE A 62 -8.89 -18.14 5.43
C PHE A 62 -7.39 -18.13 5.71
N ARG A 63 -6.83 -19.28 5.99
CA ARG A 63 -5.38 -19.40 6.25
C ARG A 63 -4.54 -18.87 5.09
N ASP A 64 -5.03 -19.03 3.87
CA ASP A 64 -4.31 -18.65 2.67
C ASP A 64 -4.53 -17.17 2.30
N ALA A 65 -5.30 -16.45 3.07
CA ALA A 65 -5.65 -15.06 2.76
C ALA A 65 -4.44 -14.11 2.80
N ALA A 66 -3.41 -14.46 3.55
CA ALA A 66 -2.22 -13.64 3.66
C ALA A 66 -1.51 -13.47 2.31
N ASP A 67 -1.56 -14.46 1.45
CA ASP A 67 -0.87 -14.44 0.17
C ASP A 67 -1.42 -13.33 -0.76
N PHE A 68 -2.74 -13.29 -0.95
CA PHE A 68 -3.30 -12.24 -1.77
C PHE A 68 -3.23 -10.87 -1.09
N ALA A 69 -3.26 -10.84 0.23
CA ALA A 69 -3.15 -9.59 0.97
C ALA A 69 -1.80 -8.92 0.76
N LEU A 70 -0.74 -9.70 0.71
CA LEU A 70 0.60 -9.18 0.42
C LEU A 70 0.69 -8.62 -1.00
N GLU A 71 0.13 -9.31 -1.98
CA GLU A 71 0.13 -8.83 -3.36
C GLU A 71 -0.66 -7.51 -3.48
N PHE A 72 -1.81 -7.44 -2.83
CA PHE A 72 -2.60 -6.23 -2.82
C PHE A 72 -1.85 -5.08 -2.11
N ARG A 73 -1.19 -5.37 -1.01
CA ARG A 73 -0.39 -4.38 -0.29
C ARG A 73 0.76 -3.85 -1.11
N ASN A 74 1.28 -4.67 -2.02
CA ASN A 74 2.34 -4.28 -2.93
C ASN A 74 1.84 -3.44 -4.11
N GLY A 75 0.56 -3.13 -4.15
CA GLY A 75 -0.01 -2.26 -5.16
C GLY A 75 -0.55 -2.98 -6.38
N LEU A 76 -0.76 -4.29 -6.30
CA LEU A 76 -1.26 -5.07 -7.42
C LEU A 76 -2.75 -5.32 -7.31
N PRO A 77 -3.50 -5.18 -8.40
CA PRO A 77 -4.89 -5.64 -8.43
C PRO A 77 -4.96 -7.16 -8.26
N VAL A 78 -5.95 -7.62 -7.52
CA VAL A 78 -6.12 -9.03 -7.23
C VAL A 78 -7.53 -9.47 -7.67
N VAL A 79 -7.60 -10.49 -8.49
CA VAL A 79 -8.84 -11.21 -8.79
C VAL A 79 -8.92 -12.39 -7.82
N LEU A 80 -9.85 -12.30 -6.90
CA LEU A 80 -10.02 -13.28 -5.83
C LEU A 80 -11.16 -14.22 -6.17
N ASN A 81 -10.84 -15.48 -6.38
CA ASN A 81 -11.83 -16.51 -6.71
C ASN A 81 -12.05 -17.42 -5.49
N LEU A 82 -13.26 -17.40 -4.97
CA LEU A 82 -13.64 -18.15 -3.78
C LEU A 82 -14.60 -19.32 -4.09
N SER A 83 -14.64 -19.76 -5.34
CA SER A 83 -15.53 -20.85 -5.74
C SER A 83 -15.24 -22.17 -5.00
N ASP A 84 -13.99 -22.37 -4.58
CA ASP A 84 -13.59 -23.57 -3.86
C ASP A 84 -13.71 -23.44 -2.34
N ALA A 85 -14.11 -22.30 -1.84
CA ALA A 85 -14.22 -22.05 -0.40
C ALA A 85 -15.59 -22.48 0.12
N ALA A 86 -15.61 -23.11 1.30
CA ALA A 86 -16.84 -23.37 2.01
C ALA A 86 -17.49 -22.06 2.48
N ASP A 87 -18.78 -22.05 2.74
CA ASP A 87 -19.54 -20.83 3.03
C ASP A 87 -18.98 -20.05 4.23
N ASP A 88 -18.58 -20.73 5.26
CA ASP A 88 -18.00 -20.11 6.46
C ASP A 88 -16.62 -19.50 6.18
N GLU A 89 -15.77 -20.21 5.46
CA GLU A 89 -14.48 -19.70 5.04
C GLU A 89 -14.60 -18.53 4.08
N ARG A 90 -15.48 -18.66 3.11
CA ARG A 90 -15.76 -17.61 2.15
C ARG A 90 -16.16 -16.31 2.83
N LYS A 91 -17.02 -16.38 3.82
CA LYS A 91 -17.48 -15.22 4.55
C LYS A 91 -16.35 -14.53 5.28
N ARG A 92 -15.47 -15.28 5.91
CA ARG A 92 -14.30 -14.75 6.61
C ARG A 92 -13.32 -14.10 5.64
N ILE A 93 -13.11 -14.72 4.50
CA ILE A 93 -12.20 -14.19 3.47
C ILE A 93 -12.76 -12.89 2.89
N VAL A 94 -14.04 -12.85 2.61
CA VAL A 94 -14.70 -11.65 2.07
C VAL A 94 -14.63 -10.51 3.08
N ASP A 95 -14.93 -10.77 4.35
CA ASP A 95 -14.85 -9.75 5.38
C ASP A 95 -13.44 -9.20 5.54
N PHE A 96 -12.46 -10.08 5.51
CA PHE A 96 -11.05 -9.69 5.58
C PHE A 96 -10.65 -8.87 4.35
N ALA A 97 -11.00 -9.33 3.16
CA ALA A 97 -10.67 -8.65 1.92
C ALA A 97 -11.30 -7.25 1.85
N TYR A 98 -12.54 -7.13 2.30
CA TYR A 98 -13.21 -5.85 2.37
C TYR A 98 -12.51 -4.90 3.34
N GLY A 99 -12.15 -5.38 4.52
CA GLY A 99 -11.40 -4.58 5.50
C GLY A 99 -10.02 -4.19 5.01
N LEU A 100 -9.36 -5.08 4.29
CA LEU A 100 -8.05 -4.82 3.70
C LEU A 100 -8.13 -3.70 2.64
N THR A 101 -9.10 -3.78 1.75
CA THR A 101 -9.28 -2.76 0.71
C THR A 101 -9.69 -1.42 1.32
N PHE A 102 -10.54 -1.44 2.33
CA PHE A 102 -10.92 -0.23 3.04
C PHE A 102 -9.70 0.41 3.73
N GLY A 103 -8.93 -0.39 4.42
CA GLY A 103 -7.76 0.10 5.16
C GLY A 103 -6.67 0.66 4.27
N LEU A 104 -6.54 0.16 3.06
CA LEU A 104 -5.54 0.61 2.09
C LEU A 104 -6.14 1.56 1.03
N GLU A 105 -7.36 2.02 1.26
CA GLU A 105 -8.06 2.98 0.40
C GLU A 105 -8.27 2.48 -1.03
N GLY A 106 -8.35 1.17 -1.19
CA GLY A 106 -8.65 0.54 -2.47
C GLY A 106 -10.14 0.36 -2.72
N SER A 107 -10.46 -0.44 -3.73
CA SER A 107 -11.84 -0.76 -4.10
C SER A 107 -12.07 -2.26 -4.08
N PHE A 108 -13.26 -2.65 -3.66
CA PHE A 108 -13.68 -4.04 -3.62
C PHE A 108 -14.94 -4.20 -4.47
N ASN A 109 -14.84 -4.98 -5.53
CA ASN A 109 -15.92 -5.15 -6.49
C ASN A 109 -16.28 -6.62 -6.69
N ALA A 110 -17.55 -6.95 -6.62
CA ALA A 110 -18.00 -8.30 -6.96
C ALA A 110 -18.14 -8.43 -8.47
N ILE A 111 -17.39 -9.36 -9.04
CA ILE A 111 -17.48 -9.69 -10.46
C ILE A 111 -18.59 -10.72 -10.69
N SER A 112 -18.68 -11.70 -9.80
CA SER A 112 -19.72 -12.70 -9.76
C SER A 112 -19.95 -13.12 -8.32
N ASP A 113 -20.77 -14.15 -8.10
CA ASP A 113 -21.07 -14.60 -6.74
C ASP A 113 -19.82 -15.03 -5.96
N ASP A 114 -18.85 -15.60 -6.66
CA ASP A 114 -17.66 -16.15 -6.03
C ASP A 114 -16.36 -15.44 -6.39
N VAL A 115 -16.43 -14.44 -7.26
CA VAL A 115 -15.24 -13.77 -7.79
C VAL A 115 -15.28 -12.28 -7.46
N PHE A 116 -14.22 -11.80 -6.86
CA PHE A 116 -14.09 -10.41 -6.43
C PHE A 116 -12.83 -9.79 -7.02
N LEU A 117 -12.92 -8.51 -7.33
CA LEU A 117 -11.77 -7.75 -7.80
C LEU A 117 -11.38 -6.72 -6.74
N LEU A 118 -10.17 -6.84 -6.25
CA LEU A 118 -9.58 -5.91 -5.31
C LEU A 118 -8.61 -5.02 -6.08
N THR A 119 -8.82 -3.72 -5.99
CA THR A 119 -8.02 -2.76 -6.76
C THR A 119 -7.39 -1.75 -5.83
N PRO A 120 -6.06 -1.53 -5.92
CA PRO A 120 -5.40 -0.50 -5.12
C PRO A 120 -5.87 0.90 -5.53
N LYS A 121 -5.66 1.87 -4.65
CA LYS A 121 -6.08 3.26 -4.90
C LYS A 121 -5.44 3.88 -6.14
N SER A 122 -4.29 3.39 -6.54
CA SER A 122 -3.57 3.87 -7.72
C SER A 122 -4.17 3.39 -9.04
N VAL A 123 -5.06 2.40 -8.99
CA VAL A 123 -5.67 1.79 -10.17
C VAL A 123 -7.15 2.13 -10.19
N LYS A 124 -7.63 2.60 -11.32
CA LYS A 124 -9.05 2.90 -11.50
C LYS A 124 -9.74 1.78 -12.23
N ILE A 125 -11.00 1.54 -11.85
CA ILE A 125 -11.87 0.60 -12.53
C ILE A 125 -12.98 1.38 -13.19
N ASP A 126 -13.19 1.13 -14.47
CA ASP A 126 -14.33 1.66 -15.19
C ASP A 126 -15.26 0.50 -15.53
N SER A 127 -16.54 0.66 -15.22
CA SER A 127 -17.54 -0.36 -15.47
C SER A 127 -18.57 0.17 -16.44
N TYR A 128 -18.91 -0.64 -17.43
CA TYR A 128 -19.85 -0.29 -18.47
C TYR A 128 -21.00 -1.30 -18.51
N GLY A 129 -22.17 -0.84 -18.87
CA GLY A 129 -23.34 -1.68 -19.01
C GLY A 129 -24.24 -1.65 -17.78
N THR A 130 -25.21 -2.55 -17.74
CA THR A 130 -26.24 -2.61 -16.70
C THR A 130 -25.70 -3.08 -15.34
N GLU A 131 -24.54 -3.69 -15.34
CA GLU A 131 -23.90 -4.21 -14.11
C GLU A 131 -23.06 -3.16 -13.38
N ALA A 132 -22.93 -1.96 -13.94
CA ALA A 132 -22.09 -0.90 -13.39
C ALA A 132 -22.50 -0.44 -11.98
N THR A 133 -23.74 -0.76 -11.57
CA THR A 133 -24.26 -0.39 -10.25
C THR A 133 -23.86 -1.34 -9.13
N ARG A 134 -23.15 -2.42 -9.43
CA ARG A 134 -22.75 -3.41 -8.43
C ARG A 134 -21.43 -3.09 -7.74
N VAL A 135 -21.02 -1.85 -7.76
CA VAL A 135 -19.80 -1.43 -7.08
C VAL A 135 -20.12 -1.20 -5.60
N PHE A 136 -19.45 -1.92 -4.74
CA PHE A 136 -19.53 -1.70 -3.31
C PHE A 136 -18.50 -0.65 -2.92
N ASN A 137 -18.99 0.48 -2.48
CA ASN A 137 -18.13 1.53 -1.93
C ASN A 137 -18.02 1.42 -0.42
#